data_c2403fba8f43bbeb0387198113ce048d
#
_entry.id   c2403fba8f43bbeb0387198113ce048d
#
_cell.length_a   1.000
_cell.length_b   1.000
_cell.length_c   1.000
_cell.angle_alpha   90.00
_cell.angle_beta   90.00
_cell.angle_gamma   90.00
#
_symmetry.space_group_name_H-M   'P 1'
#
loop_
_entity.id
_entity.type
_entity.pdbx_description
1 polymer ?
#
loop_
_entity_poly.entity_id
_entity_poly.type
_entity_poly.pdbx_seq_one_letter_code
_entity_poly.pdbx_strand_id
1 'polypeptide(L)'
;MVTGFTEKPRGDGGLINGGFFVLSPSVLSLIESDDMPWEGVPLETLSRNGELQAFEHLGFWQPMDTLRDKNQLEALWAQGNPPWKKWA
;
A
#
# COMPACT_ATOMS: atom_id res chain seq x y z
N MET A 1 -9.47 11.94 5.57
CA MET A 1 -9.48 10.79 6.48
C MET A 1 -10.15 9.61 5.79
N VAL A 2 -9.64 8.42 6.03
CA VAL A 2 -10.21 7.21 5.43
C VAL A 2 -11.44 6.79 6.22
N THR A 3 -12.57 6.67 5.54
CA THR A 3 -13.84 6.29 6.18
C THR A 3 -14.23 4.85 5.91
N GLY A 4 -13.51 4.15 5.05
CA GLY A 4 -13.70 2.74 4.79
C GLY A 4 -12.46 2.14 4.19
N PHE A 5 -12.25 0.85 4.38
CA PHE A 5 -11.10 0.14 3.83
C PHE A 5 -11.54 -1.21 3.30
N THR A 6 -11.17 -1.49 2.04
CA THR A 6 -11.40 -2.78 1.42
C THR A 6 -10.13 -3.17 0.69
N GLU A 7 -9.59 -4.35 1.02
CA GLU A 7 -8.40 -4.84 0.35
C GLU A 7 -8.73 -5.22 -1.10
N LYS A 8 -7.88 -4.77 -2.01
CA LYS A 8 -7.99 -5.06 -3.45
C LYS A 8 -9.36 -4.69 -4.02
N PRO A 9 -9.72 -3.41 -3.95
CA PRO A 9 -10.99 -2.97 -4.55
C PRO A 9 -10.98 -3.25 -6.05
N ARG A 10 -12.15 -3.50 -6.56
CA ARG A 10 -12.26 -3.83 -7.97
C ARG A 10 -12.24 -2.61 -8.85
N GLY A 11 -11.42 -2.66 -9.82
CA GLY A 11 -11.16 -1.96 -11.03
C GLY A 11 -11.98 -0.75 -11.39
N ASP A 12 -12.15 0.15 -10.51
CA ASP A 12 -12.91 1.38 -10.75
C ASP A 12 -12.00 2.57 -11.02
N GLY A 13 -10.69 2.35 -11.08
CA GLY A 13 -9.74 3.43 -11.31
C GLY A 13 -9.48 4.31 -10.11
N GLY A 14 -9.99 3.96 -8.95
CA GLY A 14 -9.75 4.71 -7.73
C GLY A 14 -8.38 4.42 -7.14
N LEU A 15 -8.10 5.06 -6.00
CA LEU A 15 -6.86 4.84 -5.28
C LEU A 15 -6.83 3.45 -4.67
N ILE A 16 -5.64 2.88 -4.61
CA ILE A 16 -5.43 1.57 -4.00
C ILE A 16 -4.40 1.66 -2.89
N ASN A 17 -4.37 0.65 -2.04
CA ASN A 17 -3.41 0.54 -0.96
C ASN A 17 -2.02 0.26 -1.52
N GLY A 18 -1.06 1.17 -1.28
CA GLY A 18 0.31 1.02 -1.73
C GLY A 18 1.20 0.23 -0.79
N GLY A 19 0.70 -0.18 0.37
CA GLY A 19 1.38 -1.10 1.25
C GLY A 19 2.30 -0.51 2.30
N PHE A 20 2.53 0.81 2.29
CA PHE A 20 3.40 1.45 3.27
C PHE A 20 2.58 2.08 4.39
N PHE A 21 3.02 1.86 5.63
CA PHE A 21 2.29 2.33 6.80
C PHE A 21 3.22 2.97 7.83
N VAL A 22 2.77 4.06 8.42
CA VAL A 22 3.38 4.64 9.62
C VAL A 22 2.37 4.47 10.74
N LEU A 23 2.74 3.74 11.78
CA LEU A 23 1.79 3.27 12.78
C LEU A 23 2.23 3.64 14.19
N SER A 24 1.24 3.97 15.03
CA SER A 24 1.46 4.03 16.47
C SER A 24 1.59 2.60 17.00
N PRO A 25 2.48 2.34 17.96
CA PRO A 25 2.61 1.00 18.53
C PRO A 25 1.30 0.43 19.12
N SER A 26 0.38 1.29 19.51
CA SER A 26 -0.89 0.85 20.08
C SER A 26 -1.73 0.02 19.11
N VAL A 27 -1.48 0.12 17.78
CA VAL A 27 -2.24 -0.67 16.81
C VAL A 27 -1.99 -2.16 16.94
N LEU A 28 -0.90 -2.56 17.58
CA LEU A 28 -0.59 -3.98 17.76
C LEU A 28 -1.68 -4.71 18.55
N SER A 29 -2.41 -4.00 19.40
CA SER A 29 -3.50 -4.61 20.15
C SER A 29 -4.68 -5.02 19.28
N LEU A 30 -4.75 -4.54 18.04
CA LEU A 30 -5.80 -4.92 17.10
C LEU A 30 -5.53 -6.26 16.43
N ILE A 31 -4.30 -6.75 16.53
CA ILE A 31 -3.91 -8.04 15.95
C ILE A 31 -4.07 -9.09 17.05
N GLU A 32 -5.05 -9.97 16.89
CA GLU A 32 -5.44 -10.90 17.94
C GLU A 32 -4.65 -12.21 17.89
N SER A 33 -4.06 -12.54 16.75
CA SER A 33 -3.27 -13.76 16.58
C SER A 33 -2.29 -13.61 15.42
N ASP A 34 -1.34 -14.53 15.34
CA ASP A 34 -0.36 -14.54 14.26
C ASP A 34 -0.98 -14.77 12.89
N ASP A 35 -2.17 -15.36 12.87
CA ASP A 35 -2.87 -15.66 11.61
C ASP A 35 -3.70 -14.49 11.10
N MET A 36 -3.85 -13.43 11.88
CA MET A 36 -4.69 -12.29 11.48
C MET A 36 -3.92 -11.36 10.54
N PRO A 37 -4.37 -11.18 9.28
CA PRO A 37 -3.71 -10.23 8.39
C PRO A 37 -3.91 -8.80 8.86
N TRP A 38 -2.84 -8.02 8.79
CA TRP A 38 -2.92 -6.58 9.09
C TRP A 38 -3.91 -5.87 8.17
N GLU A 39 -3.88 -6.22 6.89
CA GLU A 39 -4.70 -5.56 5.88
C GLU A 39 -6.09 -6.14 5.79
N GLY A 40 -6.67 -6.45 6.92
CA GLY A 40 -8.04 -6.93 7.09
C GLY A 40 -8.70 -6.23 8.25
N VAL A 41 -9.11 -7.00 9.26
CA VAL A 41 -9.85 -6.48 10.41
C VAL A 41 -9.14 -5.33 11.12
N PRO A 42 -7.81 -5.37 11.37
CA PRO A 42 -7.17 -4.23 12.03
C PRO A 42 -7.34 -2.91 11.28
N LEU A 43 -7.10 -2.89 9.98
CA LEU A 43 -7.28 -1.67 9.20
C LEU A 43 -8.75 -1.25 9.10
N GLU A 44 -9.64 -2.21 8.97
CA GLU A 44 -11.08 -1.92 8.93
C GLU A 44 -11.54 -1.29 10.23
N THR A 45 -11.02 -1.76 11.36
CA THR A 45 -11.34 -1.20 12.66
C THR A 45 -10.87 0.24 12.78
N LEU A 46 -9.62 0.52 12.38
CA LEU A 46 -9.09 1.89 12.40
C LEU A 46 -9.90 2.81 11.50
N SER A 47 -10.30 2.32 10.35
CA SER A 47 -11.11 3.09 9.41
C SER A 47 -12.47 3.46 10.02
N ARG A 48 -13.15 2.49 10.62
CA ARG A 48 -14.45 2.73 11.25
C ARG A 48 -14.36 3.71 12.43
N ASN A 49 -13.25 3.68 13.13
CA ASN A 49 -13.03 4.56 14.29
C ASN A 49 -12.52 5.94 13.91
N GLY A 50 -12.34 6.21 12.62
CA GLY A 50 -11.84 7.49 12.16
C GLY A 50 -10.38 7.74 12.48
N GLU A 51 -9.59 6.68 12.65
CA GLU A 51 -8.19 6.77 13.04
C GLU A 51 -7.22 6.44 11.91
N LEU A 52 -7.72 6.26 10.69
CA LEU A 52 -6.91 5.93 9.53
C LEU A 52 -6.86 7.10 8.57
N GLN A 53 -5.64 7.53 8.23
CA GLN A 53 -5.43 8.57 7.23
C GLN A 53 -4.62 8.00 6.08
N ALA A 54 -4.77 8.62 4.92
CA ALA A 54 -4.07 8.18 3.73
C ALA A 54 -3.27 9.33 3.14
N PHE A 55 -2.06 9.02 2.69
CA PHE A 55 -1.27 9.91 1.85
C PHE A 55 -1.46 9.48 0.41
N GLU A 56 -1.95 10.39 -0.42
CA GLU A 56 -2.15 10.11 -1.84
C GLU A 56 -0.83 10.30 -2.58
N HIS A 57 -0.31 9.20 -3.12
CA HIS A 57 0.88 9.24 -3.95
C HIS A 57 0.43 9.30 -5.42
N LEU A 58 0.69 10.43 -6.06
CA LEU A 58 0.27 10.66 -7.44
C LEU A 58 1.41 10.43 -8.46
N GLY A 59 2.60 10.13 -7.98
CA GLY A 59 3.75 9.85 -8.84
C GLY A 59 3.80 8.41 -9.29
N PHE A 60 4.98 8.02 -9.78
CA PHE A 60 5.20 6.65 -10.24
C PHE A 60 5.06 5.66 -9.09
N TRP A 61 4.33 4.59 -9.34
CA TRP A 61 4.20 3.48 -8.42
C TRP A 61 3.96 2.21 -9.22
N GLN A 62 4.71 1.14 -8.91
CA GLN A 62 4.58 -0.13 -9.60
C GLN A 62 4.93 -1.26 -8.65
N PRO A 63 4.00 -2.17 -8.35
CA PRO A 63 4.31 -3.33 -7.55
C PRO A 63 5.13 -4.34 -8.37
N MET A 64 5.82 -5.23 -7.67
CA MET A 64 6.54 -6.33 -8.30
C MET A 64 5.96 -7.64 -7.83
N ASP A 65 4.77 -7.97 -8.32
CA ASP A 65 4.04 -9.17 -7.91
C ASP A 65 4.16 -10.31 -8.91
N THR A 66 4.55 -10.01 -10.15
CA THR A 66 4.65 -10.99 -11.22
C THR A 66 5.99 -10.88 -11.92
N LEU A 67 6.35 -11.92 -12.69
CA LEU A 67 7.56 -11.85 -13.52
C LEU A 67 7.47 -10.71 -14.54
N ARG A 68 6.29 -10.45 -15.05
CA ARG A 68 6.06 -9.34 -15.97
C ARG A 68 6.40 -8.01 -15.31
N ASP A 69 5.98 -7.81 -14.07
CA ASP A 69 6.28 -6.60 -13.31
C ASP A 69 7.79 -6.45 -13.11
N LYS A 70 8.45 -7.55 -12.72
CA LYS A 70 9.91 -7.55 -12.55
C LYS A 70 10.62 -7.14 -13.84
N ASN A 71 10.22 -7.71 -14.96
CA ASN A 71 10.85 -7.42 -16.25
C ASN A 71 10.64 -5.97 -16.66
N GLN A 72 9.47 -5.41 -16.39
CA GLN A 72 9.21 -3.99 -16.65
C GLN A 72 10.11 -3.08 -15.83
N LEU A 73 10.27 -3.39 -14.54
CA LEU A 73 11.12 -2.59 -13.65
C LEU A 73 12.58 -2.69 -14.06
N GLU A 74 13.05 -3.88 -14.41
CA GLU A 74 14.42 -4.05 -14.89
C GLU A 74 14.68 -3.29 -16.21
N ALA A 75 13.70 -3.26 -17.09
CA ALA A 75 13.84 -2.52 -18.34
C ALA A 75 13.96 -1.02 -18.07
N LEU A 76 13.17 -0.48 -17.13
CA LEU A 76 13.26 0.91 -16.75
C LEU A 76 14.62 1.24 -16.15
N TRP A 77 15.16 0.35 -15.32
CA TRP A 77 16.48 0.53 -14.73
C TRP A 77 17.57 0.53 -15.82
N ALA A 78 17.47 -0.42 -16.76
CA ALA A 78 18.45 -0.57 -17.82
C ALA A 78 18.48 0.64 -18.77
N GLN A 79 17.38 1.36 -18.90
CA GLN A 79 17.31 2.57 -19.70
C GLN A 79 18.06 3.75 -19.05
N GLY A 80 18.49 3.61 -17.80
CA GLY A 80 19.34 4.58 -17.14
C GLY A 80 18.64 5.71 -16.40
N ASN A 81 17.33 5.78 -16.46
CA ASN A 81 16.59 6.87 -15.83
C ASN A 81 15.26 6.36 -15.22
N PRO A 82 15.35 5.44 -14.25
CA PRO A 82 14.13 4.89 -13.66
C PRO A 82 13.35 5.95 -12.88
N PRO A 83 12.02 5.96 -12.99
CA PRO A 83 11.20 7.00 -12.37
C PRO A 83 11.31 7.08 -10.85
N TRP A 84 11.67 5.97 -10.20
CA TRP A 84 11.77 5.94 -8.73
C TRP A 84 13.11 6.45 -8.21
N LYS A 85 14.10 6.60 -9.07
CA LYS A 85 15.43 6.99 -8.63
C LYS A 85 15.50 8.49 -8.38
N LYS A 86 15.64 8.87 -7.11
CA LYS A 86 15.71 10.27 -6.68
C LYS A 86 17.12 10.71 -6.27
N TRP A 87 18.08 9.83 -6.32
CA TRP A 87 19.48 10.13 -5.99
C TRP A 87 20.30 10.26 -7.26
N ALA A 88 21.46 10.91 -7.12
CA ALA A 88 22.36 11.13 -8.26
C ALA A 88 23.10 9.85 -8.65
#